data_563e89542606cd2bbc857d9f2a35f2ff
#
_entry.id   563e89542606cd2bbc857d9f2a35f2ff
#
_cell.length_a   1.000
_cell.length_b   1.000
_cell.length_c   1.000
_cell.angle_alpha   90.00
_cell.angle_beta   90.00
_cell.angle_gamma   90.00
#
_symmetry.space_group_name_H-M   'P 1'
#
loop_
_entity.id
_entity.type
_entity.pdbx_description
1 polymer ?
#
loop_
_entity_poly.entity_id
_entity_poly.type
_entity_poly.pdbx_seq_one_letter_code
_entity_poly.pdbx_strand_id
1 'polypeptide(L)'
;MAITTEMIKELRGNTGAGILECRKALEQSNGDMKAALDYLREKGLAQAQKRANRVASEGIIELYSHMGGRMGVMLELNCETDFVGKSEAFQKLAHELALQIAAADPIYIKEEDIPAEVIEREEKIATAKAREEGKKEAIIPKIVEGSLKKFKTDMVLMNQPYIRDESITVADLINQNIVSLRENIVVRRFTRYALGDAGDSEE
;
A
#
# COMPACT_ATOMS: atom_id res chain seq x y z
N MET A 1 -32.09 -11.59 4.91
CA MET A 1 -31.67 -12.67 3.97
C MET A 1 -30.90 -13.71 4.76
N ALA A 2 -31.06 -15.01 4.47
CA ALA A 2 -30.27 -16.03 5.20
C ALA A 2 -28.83 -15.98 4.69
N ILE A 3 -27.88 -15.91 5.61
CA ILE A 3 -26.45 -15.90 5.29
C ILE A 3 -26.01 -17.32 4.99
N THR A 4 -25.50 -17.53 3.77
CA THR A 4 -25.07 -18.86 3.32
C THR A 4 -23.58 -19.10 3.59
N THR A 5 -23.18 -20.35 3.59
CA THR A 5 -21.76 -20.75 3.73
C THR A 5 -20.93 -20.25 2.54
N GLU A 6 -21.54 -20.21 1.36
CA GLU A 6 -20.92 -19.71 0.12
C GLU A 6 -20.56 -18.23 0.24
N MET A 7 -21.50 -17.40 0.73
CA MET A 7 -21.25 -15.96 0.98
C MET A 7 -20.08 -15.75 1.96
N ILE A 8 -20.02 -16.57 3.02
CA ILE A 8 -18.92 -16.48 4.00
C ILE A 8 -17.59 -16.87 3.36
N LYS A 9 -17.56 -17.91 2.52
CA LYS A 9 -16.34 -18.33 1.81
C LYS A 9 -15.87 -17.28 0.81
N GLU A 10 -16.80 -16.71 0.06
CA GLU A 10 -16.50 -15.64 -0.90
C GLU A 10 -15.92 -14.40 -0.19
N LEU A 11 -16.61 -13.91 0.86
CA LEU A 11 -16.14 -12.77 1.63
C LEU A 11 -14.76 -13.02 2.27
N ARG A 12 -14.54 -14.25 2.75
CA ARG A 12 -13.23 -14.65 3.29
C ARG A 12 -12.14 -14.71 2.21
N GLY A 13 -12.48 -15.20 1.01
CA GLY A 13 -11.55 -15.22 -0.12
C GLY A 13 -11.08 -13.83 -0.49
N ASN A 14 -11.99 -12.86 -0.45
CA ASN A 14 -11.72 -11.47 -0.82
C ASN A 14 -11.01 -10.66 0.28
N THR A 15 -11.14 -11.06 1.56
CA THR A 15 -10.66 -10.24 2.69
C THR A 15 -9.57 -10.90 3.54
N GLY A 16 -9.38 -12.21 3.44
CA GLY A 16 -8.53 -12.98 4.35
C GLY A 16 -9.02 -13.02 5.81
N ALA A 17 -10.16 -12.39 6.12
CA ALA A 17 -10.71 -12.33 7.47
C ALA A 17 -11.15 -13.70 7.99
N GLY A 18 -11.21 -13.85 9.32
CA GLY A 18 -11.67 -15.10 9.96
C GLY A 18 -13.14 -15.42 9.64
N ILE A 19 -13.49 -16.73 9.57
CA ILE A 19 -14.86 -17.19 9.26
C ILE A 19 -15.92 -16.52 10.12
N LEU A 20 -15.66 -16.39 11.44
CA LEU A 20 -16.59 -15.75 12.37
C LEU A 20 -16.71 -14.23 12.13
N GLU A 21 -15.65 -13.58 11.68
CA GLU A 21 -15.67 -12.17 11.35
C GLU A 21 -16.43 -11.90 10.05
N CYS A 22 -16.21 -12.74 9.02
CA CYS A 22 -16.99 -12.69 7.78
C CYS A 22 -18.49 -12.91 8.03
N ARG A 23 -18.84 -13.90 8.86
CA ARG A 23 -20.22 -14.14 9.22
C ARG A 23 -20.86 -12.94 9.91
N LYS A 24 -20.18 -12.37 10.93
CA LYS A 24 -20.67 -11.16 11.64
C LYS A 24 -20.81 -9.97 10.72
N ALA A 25 -19.87 -9.77 9.80
CA ALA A 25 -19.95 -8.70 8.81
C ALA A 25 -21.19 -8.84 7.93
N LEU A 26 -21.45 -10.05 7.41
CA LEU A 26 -22.65 -10.33 6.61
C LEU A 26 -23.93 -10.16 7.43
N GLU A 27 -23.96 -10.60 8.70
CA GLU A 27 -25.08 -10.40 9.60
C GLU A 27 -25.41 -8.91 9.79
N GLN A 28 -24.38 -8.08 10.04
CA GLN A 28 -24.55 -6.63 10.20
C GLN A 28 -24.95 -5.91 8.92
N SER A 29 -24.55 -6.44 7.78
CA SER A 29 -24.87 -5.89 6.45
C SER A 29 -26.11 -6.53 5.83
N ASN A 30 -26.91 -7.30 6.58
CA ASN A 30 -28.11 -7.99 6.10
C ASN A 30 -27.88 -8.85 4.83
N GLY A 31 -26.67 -9.39 4.68
CA GLY A 31 -26.25 -10.18 3.53
C GLY A 31 -25.76 -9.34 2.32
N ASP A 32 -25.62 -8.03 2.45
CA ASP A 32 -25.00 -7.21 1.42
C ASP A 32 -23.48 -7.41 1.44
N MET A 33 -22.96 -8.01 0.37
CA MET A 33 -21.53 -8.36 0.23
C MET A 33 -20.63 -7.12 0.22
N LYS A 34 -21.06 -6.04 -0.46
CA LYS A 34 -20.28 -4.80 -0.56
C LYS A 34 -20.20 -4.11 0.81
N ALA A 35 -21.33 -3.96 1.48
CA ALA A 35 -21.35 -3.36 2.82
C ALA A 35 -20.58 -4.23 3.84
N ALA A 36 -20.58 -5.56 3.70
CA ALA A 36 -19.79 -6.44 4.53
C ALA A 36 -18.28 -6.30 4.27
N LEU A 37 -17.86 -6.11 3.02
CA LEU A 37 -16.47 -5.78 2.65
C LEU A 37 -16.03 -4.46 3.28
N ASP A 38 -16.83 -3.40 3.11
CA ASP A 38 -16.53 -2.07 3.68
C ASP A 38 -16.41 -2.13 5.20
N TYR A 39 -17.33 -2.82 5.88
CA TYR A 39 -17.28 -3.04 7.33
C TYR A 39 -16.01 -3.78 7.77
N LEU A 40 -15.61 -4.84 7.06
CA LEU A 40 -14.38 -5.58 7.37
C LEU A 40 -13.13 -4.73 7.12
N ARG A 41 -13.16 -3.88 6.09
CA ARG A 41 -12.06 -2.94 5.79
C ARG A 41 -11.88 -1.93 6.92
N GLU A 42 -12.95 -1.25 7.34
CA GLU A 42 -12.90 -0.30 8.47
C GLU A 42 -12.42 -0.97 9.77
N LYS A 43 -12.96 -2.15 10.07
CA LYS A 43 -12.56 -2.92 11.23
C LYS A 43 -11.10 -3.39 11.15
N GLY A 44 -10.65 -3.76 9.96
CA GLY A 44 -9.27 -4.13 9.67
C GLY A 44 -8.30 -2.98 9.92
N LEU A 45 -8.62 -1.79 9.43
CA LEU A 45 -7.85 -0.56 9.69
C LEU A 45 -7.73 -0.28 11.20
N ALA A 46 -8.82 -0.37 11.94
CA ALA A 46 -8.80 -0.16 13.39
C ALA A 46 -7.93 -1.21 14.12
N GLN A 47 -7.91 -2.45 13.65
CA GLN A 47 -7.06 -3.50 14.21
C GLN A 47 -5.58 -3.30 13.85
N ALA A 48 -5.28 -2.89 12.61
CA ALA A 48 -3.93 -2.57 12.17
C ALA A 48 -3.36 -1.40 12.98
N GLN A 49 -4.14 -0.33 13.18
CA GLN A 49 -3.73 0.81 14.00
C GLN A 49 -3.39 0.42 15.45
N LYS A 50 -4.16 -0.48 16.07
CA LYS A 50 -3.86 -0.99 17.42
C LYS A 50 -2.54 -1.75 17.50
N ARG A 51 -2.05 -2.28 16.39
CA ARG A 51 -0.79 -3.03 16.30
C ARG A 51 0.38 -2.19 15.81
N ALA A 52 0.13 -1.03 15.20
CA ALA A 52 1.16 -0.19 14.57
C ALA A 52 2.33 0.18 15.51
N ASN A 53 2.06 0.25 16.82
CA ASN A 53 3.08 0.56 17.83
C ASN A 53 3.83 -0.66 18.36
N ARG A 54 3.51 -1.88 17.90
CA ARG A 54 4.23 -3.08 18.32
C ARG A 54 5.54 -3.17 17.57
N VAL A 55 6.57 -3.62 18.26
CA VAL A 55 7.92 -3.78 17.68
C VAL A 55 7.87 -4.90 16.65
N ALA A 56 8.27 -4.58 15.43
CA ALA A 56 8.45 -5.51 14.32
C ALA A 56 9.94 -5.53 13.96
N SER A 57 10.69 -6.46 14.55
CA SER A 57 12.15 -6.60 14.38
C SER A 57 12.57 -7.86 13.66
N GLU A 58 11.65 -8.82 13.51
CA GLU A 58 11.80 -10.01 12.70
C GLU A 58 11.31 -9.76 11.27
N GLY A 59 11.46 -10.72 10.37
CA GLY A 59 10.96 -10.58 8.99
C GLY A 59 11.88 -11.20 7.96
N ILE A 60 11.86 -10.67 6.75
CA ILE A 60 12.70 -11.15 5.63
C ILE A 60 13.23 -9.99 4.80
N ILE A 61 14.33 -10.28 4.10
CA ILE A 61 14.79 -9.49 2.94
C ILE A 61 14.34 -10.24 1.69
N GLU A 62 13.42 -9.64 0.96
CA GLU A 62 12.98 -10.16 -0.34
C GLU A 62 13.85 -9.59 -1.45
N LEU A 63 14.28 -10.46 -2.36
CA LEU A 63 15.05 -10.13 -3.54
C LEU A 63 14.23 -10.46 -4.79
N TYR A 64 13.89 -9.45 -5.56
CA TYR A 64 13.15 -9.62 -6.81
C TYR A 64 14.00 -9.18 -8.00
N SER A 65 14.10 -10.04 -9.01
CA SER A 65 14.78 -9.75 -10.27
C SER A 65 13.80 -9.85 -11.42
N HIS A 66 13.78 -8.84 -12.28
CA HIS A 66 12.88 -8.77 -13.43
C HIS A 66 13.65 -8.64 -14.75
N MET A 67 13.01 -9.05 -15.86
CA MET A 67 13.53 -8.93 -17.22
C MET A 67 14.97 -9.48 -17.40
N GLY A 68 15.25 -10.64 -16.81
CA GLY A 68 16.57 -11.27 -16.93
C GLY A 68 17.71 -10.51 -16.26
N GLY A 69 17.42 -9.88 -15.13
CA GLY A 69 18.42 -9.14 -14.34
C GLY A 69 18.58 -7.66 -14.76
N ARG A 70 17.71 -7.14 -15.62
CA ARG A 70 17.73 -5.72 -16.00
C ARG A 70 17.13 -4.80 -14.95
N MET A 71 16.34 -5.34 -14.03
CA MET A 71 15.76 -4.63 -12.89
C MET A 71 15.85 -5.51 -11.65
N GLY A 72 16.21 -4.93 -10.53
CA GLY A 72 16.31 -5.59 -9.23
C GLY A 72 15.67 -4.74 -8.15
N VAL A 73 14.98 -5.42 -7.22
CA VAL A 73 14.43 -4.82 -6.00
C VAL A 73 14.94 -5.62 -4.81
N MET A 74 15.37 -4.91 -3.78
CA MET A 74 15.63 -5.46 -2.45
C MET A 74 14.67 -4.77 -1.48
N LEU A 75 13.89 -5.56 -0.75
CA LEU A 75 12.85 -5.10 0.18
C LEU A 75 13.07 -5.72 1.55
N GLU A 76 13.15 -4.92 2.62
CA GLU A 76 13.06 -5.36 4.00
C GLU A 76 11.63 -5.23 4.50
N LEU A 77 10.97 -6.38 4.74
CA LEU A 77 9.64 -6.47 5.32
C LEU A 77 9.73 -7.09 6.70
N ASN A 78 9.25 -6.36 7.72
CA ASN A 78 9.34 -6.78 9.11
C ASN A 78 7.99 -7.22 9.67
N CYS A 79 8.05 -8.16 10.65
CA CYS A 79 6.93 -8.63 11.48
C CYS A 79 7.38 -8.78 12.93
N GLU A 80 6.45 -9.18 13.84
CA GLU A 80 6.75 -9.29 15.27
C GLU A 80 7.58 -10.54 15.60
N THR A 81 7.32 -11.69 14.90
CA THR A 81 7.97 -12.97 15.18
C THR A 81 8.60 -13.60 13.94
N ASP A 82 9.65 -14.40 14.16
CA ASP A 82 10.29 -15.21 13.12
C ASP A 82 9.34 -16.27 12.53
N PHE A 83 8.35 -16.69 13.31
CA PHE A 83 7.33 -17.64 12.89
C PHE A 83 6.48 -17.10 11.74
N VAL A 84 6.03 -15.84 11.85
CA VAL A 84 5.30 -15.16 10.79
C VAL A 84 6.21 -14.87 9.62
N GLY A 85 7.45 -14.42 9.86
CA GLY A 85 8.44 -14.18 8.80
C GLY A 85 8.69 -15.40 7.90
N LYS A 86 8.63 -16.61 8.46
CA LYS A 86 8.79 -17.88 7.73
C LYS A 86 7.51 -18.39 7.08
N SER A 87 6.35 -17.79 7.35
CA SER A 87 5.07 -18.25 6.79
C SER A 87 4.96 -17.94 5.30
N GLU A 88 4.34 -18.84 4.56
CA GLU A 88 4.09 -18.68 3.12
C GLU A 88 3.30 -17.39 2.81
N ALA A 89 2.33 -17.05 3.67
CA ALA A 89 1.53 -15.86 3.49
C ALA A 89 2.35 -14.56 3.59
N PHE A 90 3.29 -14.50 4.54
CA PHE A 90 4.19 -13.36 4.70
C PHE A 90 5.21 -13.26 3.56
N GLN A 91 5.80 -14.38 3.15
CA GLN A 91 6.73 -14.43 2.02
C GLN A 91 6.04 -14.00 0.71
N LYS A 92 4.79 -14.45 0.51
CA LYS A 92 3.99 -14.02 -0.63
C LYS A 92 3.73 -12.52 -0.60
N LEU A 93 3.38 -11.94 0.56
CA LEU A 93 3.22 -10.49 0.69
C LEU A 93 4.50 -9.75 0.33
N ALA A 94 5.65 -10.19 0.82
CA ALA A 94 6.94 -9.57 0.52
C ALA A 94 7.23 -9.60 -0.99
N HIS A 95 6.96 -10.73 -1.64
CA HIS A 95 7.11 -10.87 -3.08
C HIS A 95 6.18 -9.94 -3.87
N GLU A 96 4.91 -9.84 -3.49
CA GLU A 96 3.94 -8.93 -4.13
C GLU A 96 4.35 -7.45 -3.95
N LEU A 97 4.88 -7.08 -2.79
CA LEU A 97 5.39 -5.73 -2.55
C LEU A 97 6.66 -5.43 -3.37
N ALA A 98 7.58 -6.39 -3.49
CA ALA A 98 8.76 -6.23 -4.34
C ALA A 98 8.39 -6.08 -5.82
N LEU A 99 7.38 -6.80 -6.27
CA LEU A 99 6.82 -6.71 -7.63
C LEU A 99 6.12 -5.35 -7.85
N GLN A 100 5.38 -4.85 -6.86
CA GLN A 100 4.80 -3.50 -6.87
C GLN A 100 5.89 -2.43 -7.03
N ILE A 101 6.95 -2.50 -6.22
CA ILE A 101 8.07 -1.56 -6.26
C ILE A 101 8.76 -1.60 -7.63
N ALA A 102 8.98 -2.79 -8.18
CA ALA A 102 9.57 -2.93 -9.49
C ALA A 102 8.73 -2.26 -10.58
N ALA A 103 7.40 -2.43 -10.53
CA ALA A 103 6.48 -1.96 -11.57
C ALA A 103 6.15 -0.47 -11.47
N ALA A 104 5.95 0.04 -10.24
CA ALA A 104 5.40 1.38 -10.01
C ALA A 104 6.43 2.42 -9.54
N ASP A 105 7.68 2.01 -9.33
CA ASP A 105 8.83 2.88 -9.02
C ASP A 105 8.56 3.93 -7.92
N PRO A 106 8.09 3.54 -6.72
CA PRO A 106 7.93 4.49 -5.63
C PRO A 106 9.30 4.96 -5.13
N ILE A 107 9.34 6.21 -4.63
CA ILE A 107 10.54 6.79 -4.01
C ILE A 107 10.44 6.73 -2.48
N TYR A 108 9.24 6.92 -1.95
CA TYR A 108 8.98 6.99 -0.52
C TYR A 108 8.10 5.83 -0.07
N ILE A 109 8.22 5.43 1.20
CA ILE A 109 7.33 4.42 1.77
C ILE A 109 6.01 5.06 2.19
N LYS A 110 6.09 6.19 2.94
CA LYS A 110 4.95 6.93 3.50
C LYS A 110 5.02 8.41 3.12
N GLU A 111 3.90 9.12 3.28
CA GLU A 111 3.87 10.57 3.01
C GLU A 111 4.81 11.36 3.91
N GLU A 112 4.98 10.93 5.16
CA GLU A 112 5.85 11.56 6.14
C GLU A 112 7.34 11.45 5.77
N ASP A 113 7.69 10.53 4.88
CA ASP A 113 9.07 10.34 4.40
C ASP A 113 9.44 11.35 3.30
N ILE A 114 8.47 12.12 2.77
CA ILE A 114 8.72 13.12 1.74
C ILE A 114 9.34 14.37 2.39
N PRO A 115 10.55 14.79 1.97
CA PRO A 115 11.13 16.04 2.48
C PRO A 115 10.25 17.25 2.17
N ALA A 116 10.16 18.20 3.09
CA ALA A 116 9.34 19.41 2.91
C ALA A 116 9.73 20.22 1.66
N GLU A 117 11.02 20.30 1.38
CA GLU A 117 11.55 20.99 0.18
C GLU A 117 11.07 20.36 -1.14
N VAL A 118 10.82 19.03 -1.16
CA VAL A 118 10.25 18.34 -2.33
C VAL A 118 8.81 18.77 -2.54
N ILE A 119 8.01 18.81 -1.48
CA ILE A 119 6.61 19.28 -1.55
C ILE A 119 6.57 20.73 -2.03
N GLU A 120 7.37 21.62 -1.44
CA GLU A 120 7.44 23.04 -1.86
C GLU A 120 7.86 23.20 -3.33
N ARG A 121 8.79 22.37 -3.79
CA ARG A 121 9.22 22.35 -5.19
C ARG A 121 8.10 21.94 -6.12
N GLU A 122 7.40 20.87 -5.80
CA GLU A 122 6.26 20.39 -6.59
C GLU A 122 5.09 21.39 -6.61
N GLU A 123 4.83 22.09 -5.50
CA GLU A 123 3.86 23.20 -5.44
C GLU A 123 4.22 24.33 -6.39
N LYS A 124 5.48 24.74 -6.38
CA LYS A 124 5.99 25.81 -7.27
C LYS A 124 5.87 25.40 -8.74
N ILE A 125 6.24 24.16 -9.07
CA ILE A 125 6.14 23.61 -10.43
C ILE A 125 4.68 23.59 -10.89
N ALA A 126 3.77 23.05 -10.07
CA ALA A 126 2.34 22.97 -10.38
C ALA A 126 1.72 24.37 -10.55
N THR A 127 2.12 25.33 -9.70
CA THR A 127 1.66 26.73 -9.79
C THR A 127 2.15 27.39 -11.08
N ALA A 128 3.42 27.27 -11.40
CA ALA A 128 4.01 27.84 -12.61
C ALA A 128 3.34 27.27 -13.88
N LYS A 129 3.17 25.95 -13.93
CA LYS A 129 2.50 25.27 -15.03
C LYS A 129 1.04 25.74 -15.21
N ALA A 130 0.29 25.87 -14.11
CA ALA A 130 -1.10 26.35 -14.17
C ALA A 130 -1.19 27.78 -14.71
N ARG A 131 -0.25 28.66 -14.34
CA ARG A 131 -0.18 30.04 -14.88
C ARG A 131 0.19 30.06 -16.36
N GLU A 132 1.17 29.27 -16.77
CA GLU A 132 1.57 29.14 -18.18
C GLU A 132 0.41 28.65 -19.06
N GLU A 133 -0.40 27.71 -18.54
CA GLU A 133 -1.63 27.25 -19.19
C GLU A 133 -2.79 28.28 -19.18
N GLY A 134 -2.57 29.48 -18.64
CA GLY A 134 -3.58 30.54 -18.61
C GLY A 134 -4.76 30.28 -17.67
N LYS A 135 -4.58 29.47 -16.65
CA LYS A 135 -5.64 29.19 -15.65
C LYS A 135 -5.90 30.44 -14.80
N LYS A 136 -7.15 30.64 -14.42
CA LYS A 136 -7.55 31.75 -13.53
C LYS A 136 -6.91 31.57 -12.16
N GLU A 137 -6.36 32.63 -11.58
CA GLU A 137 -5.70 32.59 -10.24
C GLU A 137 -6.60 31.96 -9.17
N ALA A 138 -7.92 32.19 -9.23
CA ALA A 138 -8.87 31.62 -8.25
C ALA A 138 -8.93 30.08 -8.26
N ILE A 139 -8.53 29.39 -9.33
CA ILE A 139 -8.58 27.93 -9.44
C ILE A 139 -7.22 27.27 -9.28
N ILE A 140 -6.13 28.05 -9.34
CA ILE A 140 -4.76 27.54 -9.21
C ILE A 140 -4.57 26.74 -7.92
N PRO A 141 -5.01 27.18 -6.73
CA PRO A 141 -4.83 26.38 -5.51
C PRO A 141 -5.43 24.98 -5.61
N LYS A 142 -6.59 24.84 -6.24
CA LYS A 142 -7.24 23.53 -6.43
C LYS A 142 -6.48 22.65 -7.44
N ILE A 143 -5.86 23.26 -8.45
CA ILE A 143 -5.01 22.55 -9.41
C ILE A 143 -3.75 22.03 -8.71
N VAL A 144 -3.12 22.86 -7.89
CA VAL A 144 -1.91 22.50 -7.10
C VAL A 144 -2.23 21.36 -6.13
N GLU A 145 -3.34 21.46 -5.39
CA GLU A 145 -3.79 20.38 -4.51
C GLU A 145 -3.96 19.04 -5.26
N GLY A 146 -4.62 19.07 -6.42
CA GLY A 146 -4.78 17.90 -7.28
C GLY A 146 -3.45 17.33 -7.79
N SER A 147 -2.51 18.21 -8.16
CA SER A 147 -1.17 17.82 -8.61
C SER A 147 -0.36 17.17 -7.48
N LEU A 148 -0.38 17.75 -6.28
CA LEU A 148 0.28 17.17 -5.12
C LEU A 148 -0.33 15.83 -4.71
N LYS A 149 -1.66 15.71 -4.77
CA LYS A 149 -2.33 14.44 -4.50
C LYS A 149 -1.86 13.36 -5.48
N LYS A 150 -1.77 13.71 -6.77
CA LYS A 150 -1.25 12.79 -7.78
C LYS A 150 0.20 12.42 -7.51
N PHE A 151 1.07 13.41 -7.25
CA PHE A 151 2.47 13.18 -6.89
C PHE A 151 2.60 12.19 -5.73
N LYS A 152 1.85 12.39 -4.64
CA LYS A 152 1.84 11.49 -3.49
C LYS A 152 1.34 10.09 -3.84
N THR A 153 0.34 9.98 -4.72
CA THR A 153 -0.15 8.68 -5.18
C THR A 153 0.90 7.95 -6.01
N ASP A 154 1.64 8.66 -6.85
CA ASP A 154 2.61 8.05 -7.76
C ASP A 154 3.93 7.69 -7.02
N MET A 155 4.39 8.56 -6.11
CA MET A 155 5.71 8.45 -5.49
C MET A 155 5.75 7.74 -4.14
N VAL A 156 4.60 7.57 -3.47
CA VAL A 156 4.53 6.95 -2.14
C VAL A 156 3.97 5.54 -2.24
N LEU A 157 4.78 4.54 -1.91
CA LEU A 157 4.41 3.12 -2.00
C LEU A 157 3.05 2.82 -1.36
N MET A 158 2.81 3.31 -0.13
CA MET A 158 1.57 3.05 0.59
C MET A 158 0.32 3.62 -0.08
N ASN A 159 0.46 4.69 -0.87
CA ASN A 159 -0.64 5.36 -1.56
C ASN A 159 -0.92 4.79 -2.96
N GLN A 160 0.01 4.00 -3.50
CA GLN A 160 -0.15 3.43 -4.84
C GLN A 160 -1.31 2.45 -4.88
N PRO A 161 -2.11 2.44 -5.97
CA PRO A 161 -3.00 1.33 -6.27
C PRO A 161 -2.20 0.04 -6.37
N TYR A 162 -2.72 -1.05 -5.81
CA TYR A 162 -2.05 -2.34 -5.90
C TYR A 162 -2.15 -2.90 -7.33
N ILE A 163 -1.02 -3.24 -7.94
CA ILE A 163 -0.92 -3.58 -9.37
C ILE A 163 -1.77 -4.78 -9.81
N ARG A 164 -2.16 -5.68 -8.88
CA ARG A 164 -3.05 -6.80 -9.22
C ARG A 164 -4.52 -6.52 -8.94
N ASP A 165 -4.81 -5.48 -8.16
CA ASP A 165 -6.16 -5.06 -7.83
C ASP A 165 -6.16 -3.56 -7.51
N GLU A 166 -6.36 -2.73 -8.53
CA GLU A 166 -6.35 -1.27 -8.42
C GLU A 166 -7.49 -0.71 -7.54
N SER A 167 -8.44 -1.56 -7.10
CA SER A 167 -9.51 -1.15 -6.19
C SER A 167 -9.05 -0.95 -4.74
N ILE A 168 -7.84 -1.44 -4.41
CA ILE A 168 -7.21 -1.29 -3.10
C ILE A 168 -5.83 -0.64 -3.23
N THR A 169 -5.39 0.02 -2.16
CA THR A 169 -4.03 0.54 -2.07
C THR A 169 -3.05 -0.51 -1.51
N VAL A 170 -1.74 -0.28 -1.69
CA VAL A 170 -0.70 -1.07 -1.02
C VAL A 170 -0.87 -1.04 0.51
N ALA A 171 -1.26 0.10 1.08
CA ALA A 171 -1.58 0.21 2.50
C ALA A 171 -2.74 -0.72 2.89
N ASP A 172 -3.78 -0.80 2.07
CA ASP A 172 -4.90 -1.73 2.29
C ASP A 172 -4.45 -3.19 2.25
N LEU A 173 -3.60 -3.55 1.29
CA LEU A 173 -3.03 -4.91 1.17
C LEU A 173 -2.25 -5.28 2.44
N ILE A 174 -1.39 -4.38 2.95
CA ILE A 174 -0.64 -4.61 4.19
C ILE A 174 -1.59 -4.74 5.38
N ASN A 175 -2.59 -3.86 5.51
CA ASN A 175 -3.57 -3.91 6.59
C ASN A 175 -4.37 -5.22 6.60
N GLN A 176 -4.77 -5.74 5.44
CA GLN A 176 -5.41 -7.05 5.32
C GLN A 176 -4.52 -8.18 5.84
N ASN A 177 -3.22 -8.10 5.53
CA ASN A 177 -2.24 -9.10 6.01
C ASN A 177 -1.98 -8.96 7.53
N ILE A 178 -1.93 -7.74 8.09
CA ILE A 178 -1.86 -7.51 9.55
C ILE A 178 -3.06 -8.16 10.27
N VAL A 179 -4.25 -8.06 9.69
CA VAL A 179 -5.47 -8.69 10.25
C VAL A 179 -5.38 -10.21 10.17
N SER A 180 -4.98 -10.75 9.02
CA SER A 180 -4.90 -12.18 8.76
C SER A 180 -3.82 -12.86 9.60
N LEU A 181 -2.60 -12.29 9.61
CA LEU A 181 -1.44 -12.81 10.34
C LEU A 181 -1.45 -12.44 11.82
N ARG A 182 -2.26 -11.45 12.21
CA ARG A 182 -2.42 -10.94 13.58
C ARG A 182 -1.16 -10.33 14.19
N GLU A 183 -0.22 -9.94 13.36
CA GLU A 183 1.01 -9.27 13.74
C GLU A 183 1.12 -7.91 13.04
N ASN A 184 1.89 -7.00 13.63
CA ASN A 184 2.31 -5.79 12.96
C ASN A 184 3.23 -6.14 11.79
N ILE A 185 3.03 -5.47 10.64
CA ILE A 185 3.85 -5.65 9.44
C ILE A 185 4.31 -4.28 8.99
N VAL A 186 5.61 -4.13 8.77
CA VAL A 186 6.23 -2.86 8.43
C VAL A 186 7.15 -3.02 7.23
N VAL A 187 6.93 -2.24 6.18
CA VAL A 187 7.93 -2.01 5.14
C VAL A 187 9.01 -1.12 5.77
N ARG A 188 10.19 -1.68 5.99
CA ARG A 188 11.28 -0.98 6.68
C ARG A 188 12.06 -0.08 5.72
N ARG A 189 12.43 -0.65 4.58
CA ARG A 189 13.16 0.02 3.50
C ARG A 189 13.12 -0.83 2.24
N PHE A 190 13.38 -0.19 1.13
CA PHE A 190 13.61 -0.87 -0.14
C PHE A 190 14.64 -0.10 -0.97
N THR A 191 15.16 -0.76 -1.98
CA THR A 191 15.92 -0.15 -3.06
C THR A 191 15.54 -0.81 -4.38
N ARG A 192 15.47 -0.03 -5.44
CA ARG A 192 15.22 -0.47 -6.80
C ARG A 192 16.35 0.01 -7.70
N TYR A 193 16.83 -0.88 -8.55
CA TYR A 193 17.79 -0.56 -9.59
C TYR A 193 17.22 -1.04 -10.94
N ALA A 194 17.29 -0.22 -11.95
CA ALA A 194 17.02 -0.62 -13.31
C ALA A 194 18.17 -0.16 -14.24
N LEU A 195 18.50 -0.99 -15.24
CA LEU A 195 19.54 -0.64 -16.19
C LEU A 195 19.10 0.57 -17.02
N GLY A 196 19.93 1.61 -17.00
CA GLY A 196 19.68 2.86 -17.71
C GLY A 196 18.99 3.92 -16.88
N ASP A 197 18.56 3.63 -15.64
CA ASP A 197 18.23 4.69 -14.69
C ASP A 197 19.52 5.46 -14.41
N ALA A 198 19.52 6.77 -14.67
CA ALA A 198 20.59 7.63 -14.20
C ALA A 198 20.54 7.57 -12.68
N GLY A 199 21.49 6.85 -12.06
CA GLY A 199 21.70 6.97 -10.62
C GLY A 199 21.80 8.46 -10.29
N ASP A 200 21.30 8.86 -9.11
CA ASP A 200 21.55 10.19 -8.59
C ASP A 200 23.07 10.42 -8.65
N SER A 201 23.53 10.95 -9.78
CA SER A 201 24.87 11.54 -9.86
C SER A 201 24.78 12.81 -9.03
N GLU A 202 25.19 12.70 -7.76
CA GLU A 202 25.58 13.88 -6.97
C GLU A 202 26.54 14.69 -7.83
N GLU A 203 26.05 15.83 -8.36
CA GLU A 203 26.85 16.98 -8.74
C GLU A 203 26.72 18.07 -7.68
#